data_a1cacf7c4bd76f7b2722194c00fbf8f1
#
_entry.id   a1cacf7c4bd76f7b2722194c00fbf8f1
#
_cell.length_a   1.000
_cell.length_b   1.000
_cell.length_c   1.000
_cell.angle_alpha   90.00
_cell.angle_beta   90.00
_cell.angle_gamma   90.00
#
_symmetry.space_group_name_H-M   'P 1'
#
loop_
_entity.id
_entity.type
_entity.pdbx_description
1 polymer ?
#
loop_
_entity_poly.entity_id
_entity_poly.type
_entity_poly.pdbx_seq_one_letter_code
_entity_poly.pdbx_strand_id
1 'polypeptide(L)' 'MTRQAILIGFALWVLNSTAPPYKRATFPDYAACVVAAQAEIDSLKPFAPGMWWECLPDSPQ' A
#
# COMPACT_ATOMS: atom_id res chain seq x y z
N MET A 1 26.47 17.08 -5.56
CA MET A 1 25.49 16.96 -5.80
C MET A 1 24.61 16.46 -4.85
N THR A 2 23.69 16.72 -4.78
CA THR A 2 22.95 16.33 -3.90
C THR A 2 21.99 15.42 -4.27
N ARG A 3 21.75 14.53 -3.65
CA ARG A 3 20.86 13.79 -4.00
C ARG A 3 19.94 13.81 -2.97
N GLN A 4 18.90 14.15 -3.00
CA GLN A 4 18.11 14.18 -1.99
C GLN A 4 17.36 12.94 -1.88
N ALA A 5 16.95 12.55 -0.79
CA ALA A 5 16.17 11.39 -0.62
C ALA A 5 14.83 11.67 -1.15
N ILE A 6 14.55 11.13 -2.26
CA ILE A 6 13.33 11.40 -2.86
C ILE A 6 12.33 10.38 -2.53
N LEU A 7 11.14 10.82 -2.17
CA LEU A 7 10.07 9.91 -1.93
C LEU A 7 9.67 9.31 -3.25
N ILE A 8 9.79 8.02 -3.38
CA ILE A 8 9.45 7.36 -4.60
C ILE A 8 7.96 7.31 -4.82
N GLY A 9 7.20 7.26 -3.75
CA GLY A 9 5.77 7.17 -3.87
C GLY A 9 5.18 6.58 -2.62
N PHE A 10 4.14 5.82 -2.79
CA PHE A 10 3.46 5.20 -1.66
C PHE A 10 3.34 3.71 -1.89
N ALA A 11 3.54 2.96 -0.85
CA ALA A 11 3.42 1.52 -0.90
C ALA A 11 2.09 1.10 -0.33
N LEU A 12 1.44 0.19 -1.02
CA LEU A 12 0.20 -0.38 -0.54
C LEU A 12 0.54 -1.62 0.27
N TRP A 13 0.24 -1.56 1.55
CA TRP A 13 0.47 -2.69 2.44
C TRP A 13 -0.85 -3.36 2.74
N VAL A 14 -0.84 -4.67 2.65
CA VAL A 14 -2.01 -5.46 2.95
C VAL A 14 -1.80 -6.11 4.31
N LEU A 15 -2.77 -5.91 5.18
CA LEU A 15 -2.70 -6.42 6.53
C LEU A 15 -3.80 -7.45 6.74
N ASN A 16 -3.45 -8.46 7.51
CA ASN A 16 -4.39 -9.55 7.71
C ASN A 16 -4.19 -10.07 9.12
N SER A 17 -5.26 -10.39 9.78
CA SER A 17 -5.16 -10.81 11.18
C SER A 17 -4.49 -12.17 11.34
N THR A 18 -4.33 -12.93 10.27
CA THR A 18 -3.76 -14.26 10.38
C THR A 18 -2.40 -14.40 9.69
N ALA A 19 -1.89 -13.33 9.11
CA ALA A 19 -0.64 -13.40 8.37
C ALA A 19 0.11 -12.09 8.53
N PRO A 20 1.45 -12.12 8.33
CA PRO A 20 2.22 -10.89 8.43
C PRO A 20 1.84 -9.92 7.32
N PRO A 21 1.97 -8.62 7.57
CA PRO A 21 1.72 -7.64 6.52
C PRO A 21 2.70 -7.81 5.37
N TYR A 22 2.27 -7.49 4.18
CA TYR A 22 3.17 -7.52 3.06
C TYR A 22 2.90 -6.35 2.13
N LYS A 23 3.95 -5.92 1.43
CA LYS A 23 3.83 -4.83 0.48
C LYS A 23 3.36 -5.39 -0.84
N ARG A 24 2.20 -4.93 -1.29
CA ARG A 24 1.63 -5.46 -2.51
C ARG A 24 2.13 -4.72 -3.74
N ALA A 25 2.22 -3.41 -3.67
CA ALA A 25 2.59 -2.63 -4.85
C ALA A 25 2.99 -1.24 -4.43
N THR A 26 3.57 -0.49 -5.36
CA THR A 26 3.90 0.91 -5.11
C THR A 26 3.22 1.77 -6.15
N PHE A 27 2.95 3.01 -5.77
CA PHE A 27 2.23 3.94 -6.61
C PHE A 27 2.90 5.30 -6.56
N PRO A 28 2.73 6.12 -7.59
CA PRO A 28 3.43 7.40 -7.63
C PRO A 28 2.96 8.39 -6.59
N ASP A 29 1.70 8.31 -6.16
CA ASP A 29 1.23 9.23 -5.14
C ASP A 29 0.18 8.56 -4.27
N TYR A 30 -0.21 9.26 -3.23
CA TYR A 30 -1.13 8.71 -2.25
C TYR A 30 -2.50 8.42 -2.87
N ALA A 31 -2.98 9.32 -3.71
CA ALA A 31 -4.30 9.13 -4.30
C ALA A 31 -4.36 7.87 -5.15
N ALA A 32 -3.32 7.63 -5.94
CA ALA A 32 -3.29 6.42 -6.75
C ALA A 32 -3.28 5.17 -5.88
N CYS A 33 -2.56 5.23 -4.78
CA CYS A 33 -2.51 4.10 -3.85
C CYS A 33 -3.89 3.82 -3.26
N VAL A 34 -4.58 4.86 -2.84
CA VAL A 34 -5.89 4.69 -2.23
C VAL A 34 -6.89 4.13 -3.23
N VAL A 35 -6.88 4.66 -4.45
CA VAL A 35 -7.81 4.17 -5.46
C VAL A 35 -7.58 2.69 -5.74
N ALA A 36 -6.33 2.30 -5.90
CA ALA A 36 -6.02 0.91 -6.15
C ALA A 36 -6.41 0.03 -4.98
N ALA A 37 -6.16 0.51 -3.76
CA ALA A 37 -6.48 -0.27 -2.57
C ALA A 37 -7.99 -0.48 -2.48
N GLN A 38 -8.75 0.55 -2.71
CA GLN A 38 -10.20 0.41 -2.64
C GLN A 38 -10.72 -0.55 -3.70
N ALA A 39 -10.16 -0.47 -4.91
CA ALA A 39 -10.61 -1.34 -5.97
C ALA A 39 -10.24 -2.80 -5.73
N GLU A 40 -9.04 -3.03 -5.19
CA GLU A 40 -8.58 -4.40 -5.02
C GLU A 40 -8.93 -5.00 -3.68
N ILE A 41 -8.63 -4.29 -2.62
CA ILE A 41 -8.79 -4.87 -1.29
C ILE A 41 -10.23 -4.86 -0.85
N ASP A 42 -10.94 -3.78 -1.12
CA ASP A 42 -12.33 -3.71 -0.70
C ASP A 42 -13.18 -4.73 -1.43
N SER A 43 -12.79 -5.09 -2.65
CA SER A 43 -13.53 -6.11 -3.38
C SER A 43 -13.30 -7.50 -2.79
N LEU A 44 -12.23 -7.68 -2.01
CA LEU A 44 -11.94 -8.97 -1.40
C LEU A 44 -12.51 -9.11 -0.01
N LYS A 45 -12.99 -8.04 0.57
CA LYS A 45 -13.47 -8.08 1.94
C LYS A 45 -14.56 -9.13 2.19
N PRO A 46 -15.51 -9.33 1.29
CA PRO A 46 -16.51 -10.37 1.54
C PRO A 46 -15.89 -11.75 1.68
N PHE A 47 -14.71 -11.96 1.09
CA PHE A 47 -14.06 -13.26 1.14
C PHE A 47 -12.96 -13.31 2.18
N ALA A 48 -12.51 -12.16 2.64
CA ALA A 48 -11.40 -12.07 3.59
C ALA A 48 -11.71 -10.97 4.61
N PRO A 49 -12.62 -11.21 5.53
CA PRO A 49 -13.08 -10.13 6.41
C PRO A 49 -12.02 -9.58 7.35
N GLY A 50 -10.96 -10.28 7.61
CA GLY A 50 -9.93 -9.75 8.46
C GLY A 50 -8.85 -8.95 7.73
N MET A 51 -9.07 -8.64 6.48
CA MET A 51 -8.07 -7.97 5.67
C MET A 51 -8.33 -6.47 5.60
N TRP A 52 -7.25 -5.68 5.67
CA TRP A 52 -7.37 -4.24 5.44
C TRP A 52 -6.07 -3.77 4.82
N TRP A 53 -5.98 -2.47 4.53
CA TRP A 53 -4.83 -1.96 3.82
C TRP A 53 -4.39 -0.62 4.39
N GLU A 54 -3.12 -0.28 4.08
CA GLU A 54 -2.57 1.02 4.42
C GLU A 54 -1.68 1.48 3.30
N CYS A 55 -1.72 2.78 3.01
CA CYS A 55 -0.83 3.39 2.04
C CYS A 55 0.21 4.18 2.81
N LEU A 56 1.44 3.72 2.77
CA LEU A 56 2.52 4.32 3.53
C LEU A 56 3.58 4.88 2.60
N PRO A 57 4.27 5.94 3.01
CA PRO A 57 5.33 6.48 2.16
C PRO A 57 6.39 5.44 1.91
N ASP A 58 6.87 5.42 0.69
CA ASP A 58 7.87 4.45 0.28
C ASP A 58 9.05 5.22 -0.29
N SER A 59 10.08 5.37 0.48
CA SER A 59 11.22 6.14 0.03
C SER A 59 12.41 5.22 -0.17
N PRO A 60 13.36 5.65 -0.98
CA PRO A 60 14.53 4.82 -1.22
C PRO A 60 15.38 4.77 0.01
N GLN A 61 16.13 3.74 0.10
CA GLN A 61 17.01 3.57 1.21
C GLN A 61 18.43 3.67 0.85
#